data_b2201f28b33d2de67aaecf43465c4002
#
_entry.id   b2201f28b33d2de67aaecf43465c4002
#
_cell.length_a   1.000
_cell.length_b   1.000
_cell.length_c   1.000
_cell.angle_alpha   90.00
_cell.angle_beta   90.00
_cell.angle_gamma   90.00
#
_symmetry.space_group_name_H-M   'P 1'
#
loop_
_entity.id
_entity.type
_entity.pdbx_description
1 polymer ?
#
loop_
_entity_poly.entity_id
_entity_poly.type
_entity_poly.pdbx_seq_one_letter_code
_entity_poly.pdbx_strand_id
1 'polypeptide(L)'
;MRFTVKSTTTLILASKSPRRIELMTLAGFDFLSVPAVKEEKITSGTSPSDAVLMLSRQKAEVIAGKYPYNTVIGADTVVALGNEIMGKPENEQDAFNMLKKLSGKTHTVLTGVCVISPDKQINFYEKTEVEFYPLGDDEIRQYIASGEPMDKAGAYGIQEKGAMFVKRINGDFYNVVGLPVARLARELNALTEK
;
A
#
# COMPACT_ATOMS: atom_id res chain seq x y z
N MET A 1 1.74 -24.24 -1.97
CA MET A 1 0.76 -24.18 -0.88
C MET A 1 -0.28 -23.16 -1.30
N ARG A 2 -1.56 -23.52 -1.50
CA ARG A 2 -2.62 -22.54 -1.76
C ARG A 2 -3.21 -22.16 -0.40
N PHE A 3 -3.15 -20.91 -0.01
CA PHE A 3 -3.96 -20.41 1.09
C PHE A 3 -5.41 -20.40 0.60
N THR A 4 -6.12 -21.48 0.87
CA THR A 4 -7.53 -21.59 0.51
C THR A 4 -8.30 -20.80 1.57
N VAL A 5 -8.59 -19.53 1.28
CA VAL A 5 -9.67 -18.86 2.02
C VAL A 5 -10.92 -19.66 1.68
N LYS A 6 -11.53 -20.31 2.66
CA LYS A 6 -12.80 -21.02 2.50
C LYS A 6 -13.96 -20.00 2.37
N SER A 7 -13.77 -19.01 1.50
CA SER A 7 -14.86 -18.08 1.17
C SER A 7 -15.75 -18.76 0.15
N THR A 8 -17.02 -18.84 0.43
CA THR A 8 -18.06 -19.27 -0.55
C THR A 8 -18.31 -18.18 -1.59
N THR A 9 -17.72 -17.00 -1.45
CA THR A 9 -17.89 -15.83 -2.32
C THR A 9 -16.56 -15.39 -2.90
N THR A 10 -16.56 -14.94 -4.16
CA THR A 10 -15.40 -14.38 -4.85
C THR A 10 -14.88 -13.15 -4.10
N LEU A 11 -13.56 -13.08 -3.84
CA LEU A 11 -12.92 -11.89 -3.28
C LEU A 11 -12.86 -10.78 -4.33
N ILE A 12 -13.00 -9.53 -3.90
CA ILE A 12 -12.84 -8.36 -4.77
C ILE A 12 -11.76 -7.45 -4.19
N LEU A 13 -10.73 -7.19 -4.99
CA LEU A 13 -9.71 -6.19 -4.66
C LEU A 13 -10.12 -4.82 -5.23
N ALA A 14 -10.41 -3.88 -4.35
CA ALA A 14 -10.81 -2.51 -4.71
C ALA A 14 -9.58 -1.64 -5.10
N SER A 15 -8.81 -2.09 -6.10
CA SER A 15 -7.55 -1.43 -6.49
C SER A 15 -7.23 -1.69 -7.96
N LYS A 16 -6.60 -0.71 -8.63
CA LYS A 16 -5.98 -0.86 -9.96
C LYS A 16 -4.45 -1.05 -9.89
N SER A 17 -3.88 -1.10 -8.69
CA SER A 17 -2.43 -1.20 -8.50
C SER A 17 -1.90 -2.54 -8.99
N PRO A 18 -1.00 -2.59 -10.00
CA PRO A 18 -0.41 -3.84 -10.48
C PRO A 18 0.29 -4.60 -9.35
N ARG A 19 1.01 -3.90 -8.48
CA ARG A 19 1.73 -4.47 -7.33
C ARG A 19 0.80 -5.22 -6.37
N ARG A 20 -0.37 -4.66 -6.06
CA ARG A 20 -1.36 -5.32 -5.20
C ARG A 20 -1.98 -6.53 -5.87
N ILE A 21 -2.23 -6.47 -7.19
CA ILE A 21 -2.72 -7.58 -7.99
C ILE A 21 -1.68 -8.73 -7.96
N GLU A 22 -0.40 -8.41 -8.19
CA GLU A 22 0.69 -9.38 -8.12
C GLU A 22 0.80 -10.05 -6.74
N LEU A 23 0.71 -9.27 -5.66
CA LEU A 23 0.75 -9.79 -4.29
C LEU A 23 -0.43 -10.69 -3.95
N MET A 24 -1.64 -10.36 -4.38
CA MET A 24 -2.81 -11.23 -4.23
C MET A 24 -2.64 -12.53 -5.01
N THR A 25 -2.11 -12.45 -6.23
CA THR A 25 -1.80 -13.62 -7.07
C THR A 25 -0.70 -14.48 -6.45
N LEU A 26 0.39 -13.87 -5.95
CA LEU A 26 1.47 -14.55 -5.24
C LEU A 26 0.97 -15.31 -4.01
N ALA A 27 0.04 -14.73 -3.28
CA ALA A 27 -0.59 -15.36 -2.12
C ALA A 27 -1.58 -16.49 -2.51
N GLY A 28 -1.87 -16.67 -3.80
CA GLY A 28 -2.75 -17.72 -4.29
C GLY A 28 -4.24 -17.44 -4.07
N PHE A 29 -4.63 -16.19 -3.90
CA PHE A 29 -6.04 -15.80 -3.83
C PHE A 29 -6.70 -15.85 -5.20
N ASP A 30 -7.97 -16.30 -5.22
CA ASP A 30 -8.88 -16.14 -6.35
C ASP A 30 -9.70 -14.88 -6.13
N PHE A 31 -9.58 -13.89 -7.02
CA PHE A 31 -10.17 -12.57 -6.84
C PHE A 31 -10.47 -11.85 -8.16
N LEU A 32 -11.36 -10.87 -8.09
CA LEU A 32 -11.56 -9.88 -9.13
C LEU A 32 -10.93 -8.55 -8.71
N SER A 33 -10.30 -7.86 -9.66
CA SER A 33 -9.81 -6.49 -9.44
C SER A 33 -10.81 -5.48 -10.00
N VAL A 34 -11.39 -4.66 -9.12
CA VAL A 34 -12.38 -3.63 -9.46
C VAL A 34 -11.91 -2.30 -8.88
N PRO A 35 -11.40 -1.36 -9.70
CA PRO A 35 -10.89 -0.09 -9.21
C PRO A 35 -11.94 0.74 -8.48
N ALA A 36 -11.63 1.20 -7.28
CA ALA A 36 -12.42 2.22 -6.61
C ALA A 36 -12.06 3.59 -7.20
N VAL A 37 -13.05 4.26 -7.78
CA VAL A 37 -12.91 5.64 -8.27
C VAL A 37 -13.51 6.57 -7.22
N LYS A 38 -12.65 7.20 -6.43
CA LYS A 38 -13.02 8.20 -5.44
C LYS A 38 -11.86 9.17 -5.26
N GLU A 39 -12.18 10.45 -5.07
CA GLU A 39 -11.18 11.46 -4.73
C GLU A 39 -10.63 11.19 -3.33
N GLU A 40 -9.31 11.07 -3.22
CA GLU A 40 -8.61 10.82 -1.96
C GLU A 40 -8.25 12.15 -1.34
N LYS A 41 -8.93 12.51 -0.23
CA LYS A 41 -8.63 13.73 0.53
C LYS A 41 -8.18 13.36 1.93
N ILE A 42 -6.94 13.72 2.26
CA ILE A 42 -6.40 13.65 3.61
C ILE A 42 -6.53 15.04 4.23
N THR A 43 -7.19 15.12 5.37
CA THR A 43 -7.29 16.38 6.12
C THR A 43 -5.93 16.73 6.72
N SER A 44 -5.58 18.02 6.71
CA SER A 44 -4.33 18.47 7.36
C SER A 44 -4.31 18.07 8.83
N GLY A 45 -3.17 17.54 9.30
CA GLY A 45 -2.99 17.06 10.66
C GLY A 45 -3.42 15.61 10.92
N THR A 46 -3.95 14.91 9.91
CA THR A 46 -4.24 13.46 10.03
C THR A 46 -2.95 12.68 10.20
N SER A 47 -2.90 11.77 11.19
CA SER A 47 -1.74 10.89 11.37
C SER A 47 -1.58 9.93 10.19
N PRO A 48 -0.35 9.45 9.87
CA PRO A 48 -0.15 8.47 8.80
C PRO A 48 -0.98 7.19 8.96
N SER A 49 -1.16 6.71 10.21
CA SER A 49 -1.99 5.54 10.50
C SER A 49 -3.48 5.78 10.23
N ASP A 50 -3.99 6.93 10.67
CA ASP A 50 -5.41 7.28 10.44
C ASP A 50 -5.68 7.51 8.95
N ALA A 51 -4.74 8.12 8.23
CA ALA A 51 -4.85 8.33 6.80
C ALA A 51 -5.03 7.02 6.04
N VAL A 52 -4.15 6.02 6.26
CA VAL A 52 -4.25 4.74 5.54
C VAL A 52 -5.47 3.94 5.94
N LEU A 53 -5.90 3.98 7.21
CA LEU A 53 -7.13 3.35 7.66
C LEU A 53 -8.37 3.97 7.02
N MET A 54 -8.42 5.29 6.94
CA MET A 54 -9.51 6.03 6.31
C MET A 54 -9.57 5.76 4.80
N LEU A 55 -8.44 5.87 4.09
CA LEU A 55 -8.39 5.71 2.63
C LEU A 55 -8.66 4.27 2.21
N SER A 56 -8.12 3.27 2.91
CA SER A 56 -8.39 1.87 2.62
C SER A 56 -9.87 1.53 2.83
N ARG A 57 -10.47 2.05 3.90
CA ARG A 57 -11.90 1.89 4.18
C ARG A 57 -12.76 2.54 3.10
N GLN A 58 -12.48 3.77 2.71
CA GLN A 58 -13.23 4.48 1.65
C GLN A 58 -13.20 3.70 0.33
N LYS A 59 -12.05 3.12 -0.05
CA LYS A 59 -11.92 2.28 -1.25
C LYS A 59 -12.78 1.02 -1.15
N ALA A 60 -12.75 0.35 -0.01
CA ALA A 60 -13.55 -0.85 0.21
C ALA A 60 -15.06 -0.54 0.16
N GLU A 61 -15.51 0.52 0.84
CA GLU A 61 -16.94 0.91 0.91
C GLU A 61 -17.53 1.23 -0.46
N VAL A 62 -16.79 1.94 -1.33
CA VAL A 62 -17.24 2.28 -2.71
C VAL A 62 -17.55 1.02 -3.52
N ILE A 63 -16.75 -0.02 -3.35
CA ILE A 63 -16.92 -1.27 -4.10
C ILE A 63 -17.91 -2.20 -3.39
N ALA A 64 -17.90 -2.29 -2.06
CA ALA A 64 -18.86 -3.09 -1.30
C ALA A 64 -20.31 -2.67 -1.56
N GLY A 65 -20.57 -1.36 -1.74
CA GLY A 65 -21.89 -0.87 -2.13
C GLY A 65 -22.40 -1.39 -3.48
N LYS A 66 -21.49 -1.79 -4.38
CA LYS A 66 -21.83 -2.39 -5.69
C LYS A 66 -21.87 -3.91 -5.67
N TYR A 67 -21.20 -4.52 -4.70
CA TYR A 67 -21.04 -5.97 -4.57
C TYR A 67 -21.39 -6.43 -3.13
N PRO A 68 -22.65 -6.27 -2.69
CA PRO A 68 -23.04 -6.45 -1.29
C PRO A 68 -22.90 -7.88 -0.75
N TYR A 69 -22.79 -8.87 -1.65
CA TYR A 69 -22.65 -10.29 -1.29
C TYR A 69 -21.23 -10.82 -1.38
N ASN A 70 -20.25 -9.95 -1.71
CA ASN A 70 -18.87 -10.33 -1.87
C ASN A 70 -18.01 -9.81 -0.71
N THR A 71 -16.87 -10.44 -0.50
CA THR A 71 -15.83 -9.91 0.39
C THR A 71 -14.94 -8.95 -0.40
N VAL A 72 -14.93 -7.68 0.00
CA VAL A 72 -14.20 -6.60 -0.67
C VAL A 72 -12.99 -6.20 0.16
N ILE A 73 -11.84 -6.08 -0.49
CA ILE A 73 -10.55 -5.68 0.10
C ILE A 73 -10.15 -4.32 -0.47
N GLY A 74 -10.11 -3.29 0.37
CA GLY A 74 -9.54 -1.99 0.06
C GLY A 74 -8.18 -1.84 0.70
N ALA A 75 -7.22 -1.21 0.03
CA ALA A 75 -5.90 -0.93 0.59
C ALA A 75 -5.39 0.44 0.15
N ASP A 76 -4.62 1.07 1.04
CA ASP A 76 -3.90 2.31 0.76
C ASP A 76 -2.54 2.33 1.43
N THR A 77 -1.56 3.00 0.79
CA THR A 77 -0.17 3.02 1.25
C THR A 77 0.34 4.44 1.25
N VAL A 78 0.96 4.84 2.36
CA VAL A 78 1.67 6.12 2.47
C VAL A 78 3.11 5.90 2.93
N VAL A 79 3.99 6.80 2.51
CA VAL A 79 5.34 6.96 3.05
C VAL A 79 5.30 8.15 4.00
N ALA A 80 5.94 8.04 5.17
CA ALA A 80 5.97 9.13 6.14
C ALA A 80 7.38 9.31 6.73
N LEU A 81 7.84 10.56 6.79
CA LEU A 81 9.03 10.95 7.52
C LEU A 81 8.60 11.68 8.82
N GLY A 82 8.68 10.98 9.94
CA GLY A 82 8.00 11.41 11.16
C GLY A 82 6.48 11.41 10.93
N ASN A 83 5.82 12.56 11.11
CA ASN A 83 4.39 12.73 10.87
C ASN A 83 4.08 13.33 9.49
N GLU A 84 5.09 13.66 8.69
CA GLU A 84 4.88 14.21 7.36
C GLU A 84 4.59 13.09 6.37
N ILE A 85 3.36 13.08 5.83
CA ILE A 85 2.94 12.13 4.81
C ILE A 85 3.48 12.61 3.45
N MET A 86 4.19 11.72 2.75
CA MET A 86 4.70 11.93 1.41
C MET A 86 3.82 11.17 0.41
N GLY A 87 3.07 11.91 -0.38
CA GLY A 87 2.25 11.37 -1.45
C GLY A 87 3.08 10.95 -2.67
N LYS A 88 2.41 10.86 -3.82
CA LYS A 88 3.08 10.73 -5.12
C LYS A 88 3.66 12.07 -5.52
N PRO A 89 4.83 12.12 -6.17
CA PRO A 89 5.39 13.36 -6.65
C PRO A 89 4.51 13.97 -7.76
N GLU A 90 4.38 15.28 -7.75
CA GLU A 90 3.64 16.03 -8.77
C GLU A 90 4.44 16.18 -10.07
N ASN A 91 5.77 16.21 -9.96
CA ASN A 91 6.72 16.37 -11.05
C ASN A 91 8.10 15.86 -10.65
N GLU A 92 9.07 15.89 -11.58
CA GLU A 92 10.43 15.42 -11.35
C GLU A 92 11.17 16.19 -10.25
N GLN A 93 10.93 17.50 -10.13
CA GLN A 93 11.55 18.31 -9.07
C GLN A 93 11.01 17.95 -7.70
N ASP A 94 9.71 17.66 -7.60
CA ASP A 94 9.10 17.19 -6.37
C ASP A 94 9.62 15.79 -5.99
N ALA A 95 9.75 14.88 -6.96
CA ALA A 95 10.39 13.58 -6.76
C ALA A 95 11.82 13.72 -6.23
N PHE A 96 12.61 14.66 -6.80
CA PHE A 96 13.95 14.95 -6.33
C PHE A 96 13.97 15.42 -4.87
N ASN A 97 13.08 16.35 -4.53
CA ASN A 97 12.99 16.89 -3.18
C ASN A 97 12.57 15.81 -2.16
N MET A 98 11.62 14.94 -2.53
CA MET A 98 11.21 13.80 -1.70
C MET A 98 12.39 12.85 -1.43
N LEU A 99 13.11 12.42 -2.46
CA LEU A 99 14.25 11.51 -2.34
C LEU A 99 15.40 12.14 -1.55
N LYS A 100 15.69 13.43 -1.75
CA LYS A 100 16.66 14.17 -0.92
C LYS A 100 16.25 14.20 0.55
N LYS A 101 14.96 14.34 0.83
CA LYS A 101 14.43 14.31 2.20
C LYS A 101 14.64 12.96 2.87
N LEU A 102 14.49 11.85 2.12
CA LEU A 102 14.63 10.48 2.59
C LEU A 102 16.08 10.00 2.67
N SER A 103 16.98 10.62 1.90
CA SER A 103 18.40 10.25 1.79
C SER A 103 19.08 10.17 3.16
N GLY A 104 19.69 9.02 3.46
CA GLY A 104 20.41 8.75 4.71
C GLY A 104 19.53 8.65 5.96
N LYS A 105 18.21 8.55 5.80
CA LYS A 105 17.28 8.54 6.93
C LYS A 105 16.45 7.25 6.98
N THR A 106 15.88 7.00 8.16
CA THR A 106 14.82 6.02 8.35
C THR A 106 13.47 6.73 8.25
N HIS A 107 12.62 6.18 7.41
CA HIS A 107 11.22 6.59 7.24
C HIS A 107 10.29 5.41 7.44
N THR A 108 8.99 5.65 7.49
CA THR A 108 7.99 4.59 7.67
C THR A 108 7.12 4.46 6.44
N VAL A 109 6.82 3.21 6.08
CA VAL A 109 5.80 2.88 5.09
C VAL A 109 4.63 2.21 5.83
N LEU A 110 3.45 2.77 5.68
CA LEU A 110 2.22 2.23 6.27
C LEU A 110 1.27 1.84 5.15
N THR A 111 0.74 0.62 5.24
CA THR A 111 -0.37 0.18 4.39
C THR A 111 -1.57 -0.14 5.26
N GLY A 112 -2.65 0.61 5.06
CA GLY A 112 -3.97 0.32 5.63
C GLY A 112 -4.71 -0.68 4.76
N VAL A 113 -5.44 -1.57 5.39
CA VAL A 113 -6.30 -2.56 4.73
C VAL A 113 -7.65 -2.57 5.40
N CYS A 114 -8.71 -2.49 4.60
CA CYS A 114 -10.07 -2.68 5.03
C CYS A 114 -10.67 -3.87 4.29
N VAL A 115 -11.23 -4.82 5.03
CA VAL A 115 -11.98 -5.96 4.49
C VAL A 115 -13.43 -5.80 4.90
N ILE A 116 -14.34 -5.79 3.93
CA ILE A 116 -15.78 -5.73 4.13
C ILE A 116 -16.39 -7.01 3.57
N SER A 117 -16.96 -7.83 4.43
CA SER A 117 -17.81 -8.97 4.05
C SER A 117 -19.28 -8.63 4.36
N PRO A 118 -20.26 -9.46 3.92
CA PRO A 118 -21.66 -9.20 4.21
C PRO A 118 -22.00 -9.02 5.71
N ASP A 119 -21.26 -9.71 6.58
CA ASP A 119 -21.58 -9.77 8.00
C ASP A 119 -20.57 -9.03 8.89
N LYS A 120 -19.34 -8.77 8.40
CA LYS A 120 -18.23 -8.26 9.21
C LYS A 120 -17.39 -7.26 8.46
N GLN A 121 -16.78 -6.35 9.20
CA GLN A 121 -15.75 -5.43 8.69
C GLN A 121 -14.51 -5.50 9.58
N ILE A 122 -13.35 -5.58 8.95
CA ILE A 122 -12.05 -5.49 9.61
C ILE A 122 -11.29 -4.32 8.98
N ASN A 123 -10.64 -3.52 9.82
CA ASN A 123 -9.77 -2.44 9.38
C ASN A 123 -8.49 -2.46 10.21
N PHE A 124 -7.34 -2.58 9.55
CA PHE A 124 -6.04 -2.62 10.19
C PHE A 124 -4.98 -1.93 9.33
N TYR A 125 -3.83 -1.62 9.90
CA TYR A 125 -2.66 -1.20 9.15
C TYR A 125 -1.43 -1.99 9.57
N GLU A 126 -0.46 -2.07 8.66
CA GLU A 126 0.88 -2.56 8.91
C GLU A 126 1.88 -1.42 8.75
N LYS A 127 2.92 -1.42 9.60
CA LYS A 127 3.98 -0.40 9.59
C LYS A 127 5.32 -1.07 9.40
N THR A 128 6.14 -0.56 8.47
CA THR A 128 7.50 -1.01 8.21
C THR A 128 8.44 0.18 8.17
N GLU A 129 9.57 0.08 8.84
CA GLU A 129 10.63 1.07 8.77
C GLU A 129 11.59 0.73 7.64
N VAL A 130 11.93 1.73 6.84
CA VAL A 130 12.88 1.62 5.72
C VAL A 130 13.99 2.64 5.92
N GLU A 131 15.23 2.17 5.95
CA GLU A 131 16.43 3.01 6.06
C GLU A 131 17.07 3.13 4.66
N PHE A 132 17.33 4.36 4.23
CA PHE A 132 18.07 4.63 3.00
C PHE A 132 19.55 4.84 3.23
N TYR A 133 20.38 4.46 2.25
CA TYR A 133 21.72 4.96 2.12
C TYR A 133 21.69 6.49 1.88
N PRO A 134 22.80 7.22 2.20
CA PRO A 134 22.99 8.59 1.69
C PRO A 134 23.00 8.56 0.16
N LEU A 135 22.13 9.36 -0.49
CA LEU A 135 21.99 9.41 -1.94
C LEU A 135 22.65 10.65 -2.52
N GLY A 136 23.43 10.46 -3.59
CA GLY A 136 23.99 11.55 -4.39
C GLY A 136 22.95 12.18 -5.32
N ASP A 137 23.15 13.46 -5.67
CA ASP A 137 22.22 14.16 -6.57
C ASP A 137 22.13 13.51 -7.96
N ASP A 138 23.24 13.04 -8.48
CA ASP A 138 23.29 12.36 -9.79
C ASP A 138 22.57 11.02 -9.76
N GLU A 139 22.70 10.26 -8.67
CA GLU A 139 21.98 9.01 -8.45
C GLU A 139 20.46 9.23 -8.43
N ILE A 140 19.99 10.25 -7.71
CA ILE A 140 18.58 10.63 -7.67
C ILE A 140 18.09 11.03 -9.06
N ARG A 141 18.85 11.87 -9.79
CA ARG A 141 18.45 12.31 -11.13
C ARG A 141 18.39 11.15 -12.14
N GLN A 142 19.34 10.23 -12.09
CA GLN A 142 19.33 9.02 -12.94
C GLN A 142 18.09 8.13 -12.65
N TYR A 143 17.72 8.00 -11.38
CA TYR A 143 16.53 7.26 -11.01
C TYR A 143 15.25 7.94 -11.50
N ILE A 144 15.13 9.27 -11.34
CA ILE A 144 13.98 10.04 -11.82
C ILE A 144 13.83 9.94 -13.35
N ALA A 145 14.95 10.00 -14.09
CA ALA A 145 14.94 9.84 -15.54
C ALA A 145 14.39 8.48 -16.02
N SER A 146 14.30 7.47 -15.16
CA SER A 146 13.64 6.20 -15.47
C SER A 146 12.12 6.28 -15.51
N GLY A 147 11.52 7.35 -15.00
CA GLY A 147 10.07 7.52 -14.86
C GLY A 147 9.44 6.71 -13.70
N GLU A 148 10.21 5.82 -13.07
CA GLU A 148 9.74 4.92 -12.02
C GLU A 148 9.14 5.63 -10.79
N PRO A 149 9.65 6.79 -10.31
CA PRO A 149 9.14 7.47 -9.12
C PRO A 149 7.69 7.93 -9.19
N MET A 150 7.21 8.27 -10.40
CA MET A 150 6.07 9.17 -10.59
C MET A 150 4.71 8.61 -10.12
N ASP A 151 4.58 7.30 -10.00
CA ASP A 151 3.35 6.64 -9.54
C ASP A 151 3.42 6.14 -8.10
N LYS A 152 4.49 6.48 -7.36
CA LYS A 152 4.82 5.89 -6.06
C LYS A 152 4.82 6.92 -4.93
N ALA A 153 4.19 6.60 -3.80
CA ALA A 153 4.31 7.40 -2.58
C ALA A 153 5.76 7.48 -2.12
N GLY A 154 6.22 8.68 -1.73
CA GLY A 154 7.62 8.94 -1.38
C GLY A 154 8.60 8.86 -2.54
N ALA A 155 8.10 8.81 -3.78
CA ALA A 155 8.88 8.81 -5.01
C ALA A 155 9.86 7.63 -5.18
N TYR A 156 9.58 6.44 -4.62
CA TYR A 156 10.41 5.26 -4.87
C TYR A 156 9.63 3.94 -4.85
N GLY A 157 10.16 2.93 -5.53
CA GLY A 157 9.68 1.54 -5.51
C GLY A 157 10.75 0.58 -5.00
N ILE A 158 10.38 -0.27 -4.02
CA ILE A 158 11.34 -1.22 -3.41
C ILE A 158 11.60 -2.44 -4.28
N GLN A 159 10.75 -2.74 -5.26
CA GLN A 159 10.85 -3.92 -6.12
C GLN A 159 11.69 -3.71 -7.38
N GLU A 160 11.96 -2.45 -7.75
CA GLU A 160 12.62 -2.05 -8.99
C GLU A 160 13.94 -1.34 -8.68
N LYS A 161 14.33 -0.32 -9.49
CA LYS A 161 15.60 0.39 -9.32
C LYS A 161 15.73 1.12 -7.98
N GLY A 162 14.61 1.59 -7.42
CA GLY A 162 14.59 2.20 -6.09
C GLY A 162 15.01 1.26 -4.94
N ALA A 163 15.08 -0.06 -5.19
CA ALA A 163 15.67 -1.00 -4.24
C ALA A 163 17.14 -0.69 -3.90
N MET A 164 17.87 -0.06 -4.83
CA MET A 164 19.28 0.32 -4.64
C MET A 164 19.47 1.38 -3.56
N PHE A 165 18.43 2.13 -3.22
CA PHE A 165 18.46 3.14 -2.16
C PHE A 165 18.33 2.54 -0.76
N VAL A 166 17.77 1.33 -0.67
CA VAL A 166 17.38 0.72 0.60
C VAL A 166 18.57 0.03 1.25
N LYS A 167 18.92 0.51 2.44
CA LYS A 167 19.97 -0.06 3.28
C LYS A 167 19.43 -1.17 4.19
N ARG A 168 18.23 -0.97 4.75
CA ARG A 168 17.61 -1.90 5.70
C ARG A 168 16.09 -1.73 5.72
N ILE A 169 15.41 -2.84 6.00
CA ILE A 169 13.98 -2.91 6.28
C ILE A 169 13.80 -3.52 7.67
N ASN A 170 12.92 -2.93 8.48
CA ASN A 170 12.48 -3.48 9.75
C ASN A 170 10.95 -3.58 9.74
N GLY A 171 10.42 -4.78 9.48
CA GLY A 171 9.00 -5.08 9.33
C GLY A 171 8.69 -5.93 8.10
N ASP A 172 7.47 -5.82 7.58
CA ASP A 172 6.98 -6.60 6.44
C ASP A 172 7.39 -5.95 5.10
N PHE A 173 8.17 -6.68 4.28
CA PHE A 173 8.54 -6.26 2.93
C PHE A 173 7.31 -6.02 2.04
N TYR A 174 6.33 -6.92 2.10
CA TYR A 174 5.14 -6.82 1.26
C TYR A 174 4.24 -5.64 1.65
N ASN A 175 4.28 -5.22 2.92
CA ASN A 175 3.71 -3.94 3.33
C ASN A 175 4.33 -2.76 2.56
N VAL A 176 5.66 -2.74 2.41
CA VAL A 176 6.36 -1.68 1.64
C VAL A 176 5.99 -1.73 0.16
N VAL A 177 5.80 -2.91 -0.40
CA VAL A 177 5.31 -3.09 -1.79
C VAL A 177 3.89 -2.54 -1.96
N GLY A 178 3.06 -2.61 -0.90
CA GLY A 178 1.73 -2.00 -0.88
C GLY A 178 0.57 -2.88 -0.43
N LEU A 179 0.84 -4.11 0.07
CA LEU A 179 -0.19 -4.99 0.65
C LEU A 179 0.46 -6.02 1.60
N PRO A 180 0.19 -5.99 2.92
CA PRO A 180 0.71 -6.96 3.89
C PRO A 180 -0.03 -8.30 3.76
N VAL A 181 0.30 -9.06 2.70
CA VAL A 181 -0.44 -10.28 2.28
C VAL A 181 -0.48 -11.36 3.34
N ALA A 182 0.60 -11.51 4.15
CA ALA A 182 0.66 -12.52 5.18
C ALA A 182 -0.33 -12.24 6.32
N ARG A 183 -0.50 -10.98 6.71
CA ARG A 183 -1.50 -10.56 7.69
C ARG A 183 -2.90 -10.61 7.08
N LEU A 184 -3.09 -10.10 5.87
CA LEU A 184 -4.36 -10.15 5.16
C LEU A 184 -4.90 -11.59 5.09
N ALA A 185 -4.06 -12.58 4.77
CA ALA A 185 -4.47 -13.98 4.72
C ALA A 185 -5.00 -14.49 6.07
N ARG A 186 -4.39 -14.08 7.18
CA ARG A 186 -4.85 -14.45 8.54
C ARG A 186 -6.18 -13.80 8.90
N GLU A 187 -6.33 -12.52 8.59
CA GLU A 187 -7.58 -11.78 8.83
C GLU A 187 -8.74 -12.36 8.01
N LEU A 188 -8.49 -12.72 6.74
CA LEU A 188 -9.49 -13.38 5.89
C LEU A 188 -9.89 -14.76 6.43
N ASN A 189 -8.95 -15.56 6.94
CA ASN A 189 -9.26 -16.85 7.55
C ASN A 189 -10.08 -16.68 8.83
N ALA A 190 -9.74 -15.71 9.67
CA ALA A 190 -10.51 -15.42 10.90
C ALA A 190 -11.95 -14.94 10.63
N LEU A 191 -12.22 -14.38 9.44
CA LEU A 191 -13.59 -14.05 9.02
C LEU A 191 -14.45 -15.28 8.75
N THR A 192 -13.82 -16.40 8.33
CA THR A 192 -14.51 -17.64 7.92
C THR A 192 -14.62 -18.68 9.05
N GLU A 193 -13.89 -18.49 10.13
CA GLU A 193 -14.01 -19.31 11.34
C GLU A 193 -15.23 -18.82 12.14
N LYS A 194 -16.22 -19.72 12.30
CA LYS A 194 -17.42 -19.52 13.13
C LYS A 194 -17.15 -19.92 14.58
#